data_54169c4e0997d47de4b231001c7f6c73
#
_entry.id   54169c4e0997d47de4b231001c7f6c73
#
_cell.length_a   1.000
_cell.length_b   1.000
_cell.length_c   1.000
_cell.angle_alpha   90.00
_cell.angle_beta   90.00
_cell.angle_gamma   90.00
#
_symmetry.space_group_name_H-M   'P 1'
#
loop_
_entity.id
_entity.type
_entity.pdbx_description
1 polymer ?
#
loop_
_entity_poly.entity_id
_entity_poly.type
_entity_poly.pdbx_seq_one_letter_code
_entity_poly.pdbx_strand_id
1 'polypeptide(L)'
;MRGYYLRYVQVLLRFFPLAIAFLRDRRRFLLFGPSRHVSTAVHRDRAQQLTETMLDLGPAFIKVGQVLSTRPDIVPPTYVEEFATLQDEVPEEAGGDPMTVVEAELEDVIDLETLEPVAGGSLAFVYTAAYEGERIALKVRRPGIVAVIERDLRVIRGLVPLLLLLADERQRYSIENLAGDFEDIILEELDFARESSIMAEIDDNFADDDRIVVPDTYPDLCSERVVAMEYVEGRKITDERALAAVGIEPTEMATLIARTYLKMGLIDGVFHADPHPGNLSVTDDGRLVIYDYGMSQRLTADEQADITALYRTLVRRDVDGL
;
A
#
# COMPACT_ATOMS: atom_id res chain seq x y z
N MET A 1 26.65 5.77 11.03
CA MET A 1 27.18 4.38 10.85
C MET A 1 26.81 3.45 12.02
N ARG A 2 27.03 3.83 13.31
CA ARG A 2 26.74 2.93 14.45
C ARG A 2 25.27 2.49 14.54
N GLY A 3 24.31 3.39 14.28
CA GLY A 3 22.88 3.08 14.30
C GLY A 3 22.44 2.12 13.19
N TYR A 4 23.05 2.19 12.00
CA TYR A 4 22.79 1.29 10.91
C TYR A 4 23.19 -0.16 11.23
N TYR A 5 24.41 -0.38 11.75
CA TYR A 5 24.85 -1.73 12.10
C TYR A 5 24.03 -2.35 13.21
N LEU A 6 23.61 -1.58 14.21
CA LEU A 6 22.74 -2.06 15.26
C LEU A 6 21.37 -2.48 14.70
N ARG A 7 20.81 -1.67 13.80
CA ARG A 7 19.53 -1.98 13.14
C ARG A 7 19.63 -3.21 12.24
N TYR A 8 20.71 -3.33 11.48
CA TYR A 8 20.97 -4.51 10.64
C TYR A 8 21.06 -5.80 11.47
N VAL A 9 21.80 -5.77 12.59
CA VAL A 9 21.88 -6.91 13.50
C VAL A 9 20.53 -7.22 14.14
N GLN A 10 19.77 -6.21 14.55
CA GLN A 10 18.42 -6.40 15.10
C GLN A 10 17.52 -7.12 14.10
N VAL A 11 17.49 -6.67 12.85
CA VAL A 11 16.68 -7.27 11.79
C VAL A 11 17.13 -8.71 11.50
N LEU A 12 18.44 -8.95 11.37
CA LEU A 12 18.96 -10.31 11.21
C LEU A 12 18.54 -11.24 12.34
N LEU A 13 18.64 -10.80 13.59
CA LEU A 13 18.26 -11.64 14.74
C LEU A 13 16.77 -11.95 14.76
N ARG A 14 15.91 -11.02 14.33
CA ARG A 14 14.46 -11.23 14.25
C ARG A 14 14.09 -12.25 13.16
N PHE A 15 14.71 -12.19 11.99
CA PHE A 15 14.44 -13.14 10.90
C PHE A 15 15.21 -14.46 11.01
N PHE A 16 16.27 -14.52 11.82
CA PHE A 16 17.15 -15.70 11.93
C PHE A 16 16.42 -17.01 12.26
N PRO A 17 15.49 -17.08 13.23
CA PRO A 17 14.76 -18.32 13.54
C PRO A 17 13.96 -18.83 12.34
N LEU A 18 13.33 -17.93 11.59
CA LEU A 18 12.54 -18.24 10.40
C LEU A 18 13.45 -18.71 9.26
N ALA A 19 14.58 -18.03 9.03
CA ALA A 19 15.57 -18.44 8.04
C ALA A 19 16.09 -19.86 8.29
N ILE A 20 16.40 -20.20 9.56
CA ILE A 20 16.81 -21.56 9.96
C ILE A 20 15.67 -22.57 9.70
N ALA A 21 14.41 -22.21 10.01
CA ALA A 21 13.28 -23.08 9.76
C ALA A 21 13.11 -23.39 8.27
N PHE A 22 13.19 -22.38 7.39
CA PHE A 22 13.14 -22.54 5.93
C PHE A 22 14.30 -23.39 5.39
N LEU A 23 15.52 -23.16 5.86
CA LEU A 23 16.68 -23.96 5.47
C LEU A 23 16.51 -25.44 5.87
N ARG A 24 15.96 -25.73 7.07
CA ARG A 24 15.67 -27.08 7.52
C ARG A 24 14.57 -27.77 6.73
N ASP A 25 13.63 -27.03 6.19
CA ASP A 25 12.61 -27.61 5.31
C ASP A 25 13.19 -27.98 3.96
N ARG A 26 14.04 -27.12 3.43
CA ARG A 26 14.72 -27.36 2.15
C ARG A 26 15.74 -28.50 2.24
N ARG A 27 16.47 -28.60 3.38
CA ARG A 27 17.41 -29.68 3.66
C ARG A 27 17.34 -30.06 5.14
N ARG A 28 16.97 -31.29 5.43
CA ARG A 28 16.69 -31.80 6.80
C ARG A 28 17.80 -31.45 7.81
N PHE A 29 19.04 -31.39 7.38
CA PHE A 29 20.23 -31.10 8.20
C PHE A 29 20.92 -29.79 7.83
N LEU A 30 20.17 -28.78 7.35
CA LEU A 30 20.61 -27.45 6.92
C LEU A 30 21.46 -27.48 5.64
N LEU A 31 22.51 -28.31 5.58
CA LEU A 31 23.44 -28.37 4.45
C LEU A 31 23.22 -29.62 3.56
N PHE A 32 22.60 -30.67 4.08
CA PHE A 32 22.38 -31.95 3.38
C PHE A 32 21.09 -32.61 3.83
N GLY A 33 20.68 -33.67 3.11
CA GLY A 33 19.47 -34.43 3.36
C GLY A 33 18.29 -34.03 2.47
N PRO A 34 17.22 -34.86 2.45
CA PRO A 34 16.03 -34.60 1.65
C PRO A 34 15.22 -33.41 2.22
N SER A 35 14.39 -32.80 1.38
CA SER A 35 13.40 -31.80 1.80
C SER A 35 12.41 -32.40 2.80
N ARG A 36 11.90 -31.57 3.70
CA ARG A 36 10.85 -31.95 4.65
C ARG A 36 9.49 -31.61 4.05
N HIS A 37 8.53 -32.52 4.24
CA HIS A 37 7.14 -32.18 4.01
C HIS A 37 6.63 -31.41 5.23
N VAL A 38 6.22 -30.17 5.04
CA VAL A 38 5.73 -29.26 6.09
C VAL A 38 4.22 -29.08 5.90
N SER A 39 3.45 -29.21 6.99
CA SER A 39 2.01 -29.04 6.93
C SER A 39 1.61 -27.57 6.73
N THR A 40 0.44 -27.32 6.17
CA THR A 40 -0.12 -25.98 5.98
C THR A 40 -0.25 -25.22 7.31
N ALA A 41 -0.54 -25.92 8.42
CA ALA A 41 -0.60 -25.31 9.75
C ALA A 41 0.74 -24.68 10.16
N VAL A 42 1.86 -25.39 9.95
CA VAL A 42 3.20 -24.85 10.25
C VAL A 42 3.55 -23.66 9.33
N HIS A 43 3.10 -23.68 8.06
CA HIS A 43 3.27 -22.54 7.18
C HIS A 43 2.47 -21.33 7.66
N ARG A 44 1.23 -21.53 8.15
CA ARG A 44 0.41 -20.47 8.72
C ARG A 44 1.05 -19.86 9.98
N ASP A 45 1.50 -20.69 10.93
CA ASP A 45 2.19 -20.20 12.12
C ASP A 45 3.43 -19.35 11.78
N ARG A 46 4.16 -19.73 10.73
CA ARG A 46 5.33 -18.97 10.28
C ARG A 46 4.94 -17.66 9.57
N ALA A 47 3.87 -17.70 8.78
CA ALA A 47 3.35 -16.50 8.16
C ALA A 47 2.96 -15.46 9.23
N GLN A 48 2.24 -15.92 10.29
CA GLN A 48 1.89 -15.08 11.44
C GLN A 48 3.13 -14.50 12.14
N GLN A 49 4.13 -15.34 12.42
CA GLN A 49 5.39 -14.87 13.01
C GLN A 49 6.11 -13.84 12.13
N LEU A 50 6.04 -13.99 10.79
CA LEU A 50 6.60 -13.01 9.87
C LEU A 50 5.82 -11.68 9.92
N THR A 51 4.50 -11.75 9.92
CA THR A 51 3.62 -10.58 10.05
C THR A 51 3.91 -9.82 11.35
N GLU A 52 3.92 -10.51 12.50
CA GLU A 52 4.28 -9.93 13.79
C GLU A 52 5.70 -9.32 13.77
N THR A 53 6.66 -10.01 13.14
CA THR A 53 8.03 -9.49 13.01
C THR A 53 8.07 -8.21 12.18
N MET A 54 7.28 -8.13 11.10
CA MET A 54 7.20 -6.93 10.25
C MET A 54 6.53 -5.76 11.00
N LEU A 55 5.47 -6.02 11.77
CA LEU A 55 4.85 -5.03 12.65
C LEU A 55 5.84 -4.49 13.69
N ASP A 56 6.55 -5.36 14.40
CA ASP A 56 7.59 -5.01 15.37
C ASP A 56 8.77 -4.20 14.77
N LEU A 57 9.12 -4.48 13.52
CA LEU A 57 10.19 -3.79 12.81
C LEU A 57 9.77 -2.43 12.27
N GLY A 58 8.48 -2.22 12.06
CA GLY A 58 7.89 -0.93 11.73
C GLY A 58 7.71 -0.67 10.22
N PRO A 59 7.46 0.60 9.85
CA PRO A 59 6.83 1.00 8.59
C PRO A 59 7.42 0.42 7.31
N ALA A 60 8.75 0.44 7.15
CA ALA A 60 9.38 -0.11 5.95
C ALA A 60 9.13 -1.62 5.78
N PHE A 61 9.14 -2.38 6.89
CA PHE A 61 8.89 -3.83 6.86
C PHE A 61 7.42 -4.15 6.71
N ILE A 62 6.53 -3.33 7.29
CA ILE A 62 5.07 -3.42 7.04
C ILE A 62 4.81 -3.26 5.54
N LYS A 63 5.41 -2.27 4.90
CA LYS A 63 5.26 -2.05 3.45
C LYS A 63 5.84 -3.21 2.62
N VAL A 64 6.96 -3.82 3.03
CA VAL A 64 7.45 -5.07 2.41
C VAL A 64 6.37 -6.15 2.46
N GLY A 65 5.74 -6.36 3.61
CA GLY A 65 4.66 -7.34 3.76
C GLY A 65 3.44 -7.03 2.91
N GLN A 66 3.02 -5.76 2.86
CA GLN A 66 1.91 -5.30 2.00
C GLN A 66 2.19 -5.58 0.52
N VAL A 67 3.38 -5.26 0.03
CA VAL A 67 3.77 -5.56 -1.37
C VAL A 67 3.84 -7.07 -1.60
N LEU A 68 4.38 -7.85 -0.68
CA LEU A 68 4.43 -9.31 -0.80
C LEU A 68 3.04 -9.96 -0.75
N SER A 69 2.03 -9.33 -0.12
CA SER A 69 0.65 -9.82 -0.11
C SER A 69 0.00 -9.84 -1.50
N THR A 70 0.52 -9.06 -2.44
CA THR A 70 0.06 -9.01 -3.84
C THR A 70 0.90 -9.88 -4.80
N ARG A 71 1.91 -10.61 -4.28
CA ARG A 71 2.93 -11.32 -5.07
C ARG A 71 2.93 -12.84 -4.81
N PRO A 72 1.91 -13.58 -5.30
CA PRO A 72 1.85 -15.04 -5.16
C PRO A 72 2.94 -15.78 -5.97
N ASP A 73 3.67 -15.08 -6.83
CA ASP A 73 4.85 -15.57 -7.53
C ASP A 73 6.10 -15.63 -6.62
N ILE A 74 6.15 -14.82 -5.57
CA ILE A 74 7.26 -14.77 -4.61
C ILE A 74 6.96 -15.60 -3.36
N VAL A 75 5.76 -15.45 -2.80
CA VAL A 75 5.38 -16.12 -1.54
C VAL A 75 4.18 -17.05 -1.73
N PRO A 76 4.11 -18.18 -0.99
CA PRO A 76 2.97 -19.11 -1.06
C PRO A 76 1.65 -18.43 -0.65
N PRO A 77 0.48 -18.93 -1.14
CA PRO A 77 -0.83 -18.35 -0.85
C PRO A 77 -1.13 -18.14 0.64
N THR A 78 -0.69 -19.06 1.51
CA THR A 78 -0.87 -18.94 2.98
C THR A 78 -0.17 -17.70 3.55
N TYR A 79 0.95 -17.26 2.94
CA TYR A 79 1.66 -16.05 3.35
C TYR A 79 1.00 -14.81 2.75
N VAL A 80 0.51 -14.90 1.51
CA VAL A 80 -0.28 -13.82 0.88
C VAL A 80 -1.49 -13.47 1.76
N GLU A 81 -2.27 -14.50 2.19
CA GLU A 81 -3.44 -14.32 3.06
C GLU A 81 -3.09 -13.63 4.39
N GLU A 82 -1.98 -14.03 5.01
CA GLU A 82 -1.57 -13.49 6.31
C GLU A 82 -1.00 -12.06 6.17
N PHE A 83 -0.18 -11.81 5.14
CA PHE A 83 0.39 -10.48 4.90
C PHE A 83 -0.68 -9.44 4.49
N ALA A 84 -1.81 -9.85 3.94
CA ALA A 84 -2.92 -8.95 3.64
C ALA A 84 -3.47 -8.27 4.91
N THR A 85 -3.32 -8.88 6.10
CA THR A 85 -3.73 -8.26 7.38
C THR A 85 -2.90 -7.00 7.72
N LEU A 86 -1.69 -6.88 7.19
CA LEU A 86 -0.83 -5.69 7.37
C LEU A 86 -1.39 -4.41 6.75
N GLN A 87 -2.44 -4.51 5.94
CA GLN A 87 -3.10 -3.34 5.36
C GLN A 87 -4.04 -2.65 6.36
N ASP A 88 -4.59 -3.41 7.32
CA ASP A 88 -5.55 -2.92 8.31
C ASP A 88 -4.91 -2.64 9.69
N GLU A 89 -3.78 -3.29 10.02
CA GLU A 89 -3.17 -3.25 11.35
C GLU A 89 -1.83 -2.49 11.33
N VAL A 90 -1.84 -1.22 11.73
CA VAL A 90 -0.61 -0.43 11.85
C VAL A 90 -0.43 0.09 13.27
N PRO A 91 0.73 -0.19 13.93
CA PRO A 91 1.01 0.34 15.27
C PRO A 91 1.07 1.87 15.28
N GLU A 92 0.40 2.49 16.25
CA GLU A 92 0.37 3.95 16.42
C GLU A 92 1.73 4.55 16.79
N GLU A 93 2.68 3.75 17.30
CA GLU A 93 3.89 4.23 17.98
C GLU A 93 5.06 4.61 17.06
N ALA A 94 4.95 4.44 15.73
CA ALA A 94 6.06 4.73 14.83
C ALA A 94 6.09 6.20 14.40
N GLY A 95 6.96 7.01 14.99
CA GLY A 95 7.21 8.39 14.56
C GLY A 95 6.98 9.43 15.67
N GLY A 96 7.26 10.69 15.35
CA GLY A 96 6.99 11.83 16.24
C GLY A 96 5.50 12.21 16.24
N ASP A 97 5.14 13.18 17.09
CA ASP A 97 3.80 13.72 17.16
C ASP A 97 3.44 14.45 15.85
N PRO A 98 2.43 13.98 15.08
CA PRO A 98 2.03 14.60 13.82
C PRO A 98 1.50 16.03 14.00
N MET A 99 1.03 16.41 15.19
CA MET A 99 0.63 17.77 15.49
C MET A 99 1.75 18.79 15.23
N THR A 100 3.01 18.40 15.40
CA THR A 100 4.14 19.27 15.07
C THR A 100 4.22 19.66 13.57
N VAL A 101 3.69 18.85 12.68
CA VAL A 101 3.59 19.17 11.25
C VAL A 101 2.39 20.07 11.00
N VAL A 102 1.24 19.75 11.59
CA VAL A 102 0.01 20.55 11.45
C VAL A 102 0.24 21.95 11.98
N GLU A 103 0.81 22.10 13.18
CA GLU A 103 1.16 23.39 13.78
C GLU A 103 2.13 24.19 12.87
N ALA A 104 3.17 23.51 12.35
CA ALA A 104 4.18 24.19 11.55
C ALA A 104 3.70 24.67 10.17
N GLU A 105 2.70 24.01 9.59
CA GLU A 105 2.25 24.30 8.21
C GLU A 105 0.86 24.92 8.13
N LEU A 106 -0.01 24.68 9.11
CA LEU A 106 -1.43 24.99 8.99
C LEU A 106 -2.01 25.81 10.16
N GLU A 107 -1.24 26.17 11.21
CA GLU A 107 -1.76 26.89 12.40
C GLU A 107 -2.41 28.24 12.07
N ASP A 108 -1.90 28.93 11.04
CA ASP A 108 -2.43 30.22 10.61
C ASP A 108 -3.71 30.11 9.75
N VAL A 109 -4.07 28.91 9.31
CA VAL A 109 -5.10 28.67 8.28
C VAL A 109 -6.24 27.77 8.79
N ILE A 110 -5.95 26.84 9.69
CA ILE A 110 -6.90 25.88 10.24
C ILE A 110 -7.05 26.10 11.74
N ASP A 111 -8.29 26.06 12.23
CA ASP A 111 -8.56 26.04 13.65
C ASP A 111 -8.18 24.68 14.26
N LEU A 112 -7.04 24.64 14.95
CA LEU A 112 -6.51 23.42 15.57
C LEU A 112 -7.43 22.81 16.62
N GLU A 113 -8.37 23.58 17.21
CA GLU A 113 -9.36 23.04 18.15
C GLU A 113 -10.41 22.14 17.48
N THR A 114 -10.51 22.20 16.14
CA THR A 114 -11.44 21.38 15.36
C THR A 114 -10.85 20.07 14.88
N LEU A 115 -9.55 19.82 15.13
CA LEU A 115 -8.86 18.60 14.69
C LEU A 115 -9.36 17.39 15.47
N GLU A 116 -9.84 16.40 14.73
CA GLU A 116 -10.26 15.09 15.25
C GLU A 116 -9.48 13.97 14.53
N PRO A 117 -8.84 13.04 15.26
CA PRO A 117 -8.18 11.90 14.62
C PRO A 117 -9.21 10.94 14.00
N VAL A 118 -8.96 10.50 12.78
CA VAL A 118 -9.79 9.55 12.03
C VAL A 118 -9.13 8.18 11.91
N ALA A 119 -7.86 8.16 11.49
CA ALA A 119 -7.12 6.94 11.24
C ALA A 119 -5.61 7.15 11.39
N GLY A 120 -4.90 6.08 11.73
CA GLY A 120 -3.44 6.03 11.72
C GLY A 120 -2.93 4.99 10.74
N GLY A 121 -2.05 5.40 9.81
CA GLY A 121 -1.35 4.50 8.89
C GLY A 121 0.13 4.36 9.23
N SER A 122 0.87 3.53 8.49
CA SER A 122 2.30 3.30 8.70
C SER A 122 3.15 4.55 8.45
N LEU A 123 2.75 5.40 7.52
CA LEU A 123 3.51 6.58 7.08
C LEU A 123 2.84 7.91 7.45
N ALA A 124 1.54 7.88 7.75
CA ALA A 124 0.72 9.07 7.96
C ALA A 124 -0.35 8.88 9.05
N PHE A 125 -0.88 10.00 9.50
CA PHE A 125 -2.13 10.08 10.24
C PHE A 125 -3.17 10.85 9.43
N VAL A 126 -4.44 10.49 9.60
CA VAL A 126 -5.56 11.20 9.01
C VAL A 126 -6.37 11.86 10.11
N TYR A 127 -6.59 13.15 9.96
CA TYR A 127 -7.44 13.98 10.81
C TYR A 127 -8.58 14.55 9.99
N THR A 128 -9.66 14.95 10.66
CA THR A 128 -10.60 15.93 10.11
C THR A 128 -10.38 17.28 10.78
N ALA A 129 -10.69 18.34 10.04
CA ALA A 129 -10.67 19.71 10.52
C ALA A 129 -11.80 20.51 9.89
N ALA A 130 -12.13 21.67 10.47
CA ALA A 130 -12.99 22.66 9.84
C ALA A 130 -12.14 23.68 9.07
N TYR A 131 -12.48 23.88 7.79
CA TYR A 131 -11.86 24.86 6.92
C TYR A 131 -12.92 25.56 6.08
N GLU A 132 -13.00 26.90 6.12
CA GLU A 132 -13.98 27.72 5.40
C GLU A 132 -15.46 27.31 5.61
N GLY A 133 -15.75 26.67 6.74
CA GLY A 133 -17.10 26.20 7.09
C GLY A 133 -17.41 24.77 6.62
N GLU A 134 -16.49 24.11 5.96
CA GLU A 134 -16.57 22.72 5.52
C GLU A 134 -15.73 21.80 6.38
N ARG A 135 -16.05 20.51 6.39
CA ARG A 135 -15.24 19.47 7.03
C ARG A 135 -14.27 18.88 6.00
N ILE A 136 -12.98 19.02 6.27
CA ILE A 136 -11.92 18.50 5.41
C ILE A 136 -11.18 17.34 6.07
N ALA A 137 -10.51 16.51 5.26
CA ALA A 137 -9.58 15.50 5.72
C ALA A 137 -8.15 15.97 5.50
N LEU A 138 -7.31 15.75 6.51
CA LEU A 138 -5.88 16.05 6.48
C LEU A 138 -5.09 14.76 6.64
N LYS A 139 -4.41 14.30 5.60
CA LYS A 139 -3.42 13.23 5.65
C LYS A 139 -2.07 13.86 5.98
N VAL A 140 -1.55 13.59 7.17
CA VAL A 140 -0.34 14.23 7.72
C VAL A 140 0.77 13.21 7.85
N ARG A 141 1.89 13.45 7.17
CA ARG A 141 3.06 12.56 7.19
C ARG A 141 3.67 12.51 8.59
N ARG A 142 4.00 11.31 9.06
CA ARG A 142 4.65 11.12 10.37
C ARG A 142 5.99 11.85 10.43
N PRO A 143 6.23 12.69 11.46
CA PRO A 143 7.51 13.38 11.63
C PRO A 143 8.67 12.41 11.72
N GLY A 144 9.75 12.68 10.96
CA GLY A 144 10.98 11.86 10.98
C GLY A 144 10.87 10.51 10.26
N ILE A 145 9.70 10.17 9.68
CA ILE A 145 9.48 8.88 9.01
C ILE A 145 10.45 8.66 7.84
N VAL A 146 10.78 9.69 7.08
CA VAL A 146 11.70 9.61 5.93
C VAL A 146 13.05 9.04 6.38
N ALA A 147 13.63 9.56 7.47
CA ALA A 147 14.92 9.08 7.99
C ALA A 147 14.86 7.63 8.49
N VAL A 148 13.70 7.21 9.03
CA VAL A 148 13.45 5.81 9.43
C VAL A 148 13.41 4.91 8.20
N ILE A 149 12.62 5.28 7.19
CA ILE A 149 12.48 4.55 5.94
C ILE A 149 13.82 4.43 5.21
N GLU A 150 14.54 5.52 5.00
CA GLU A 150 15.86 5.49 4.34
C GLU A 150 16.88 4.60 5.05
N ARG A 151 16.85 4.60 6.39
CA ARG A 151 17.71 3.71 7.17
C ARG A 151 17.31 2.24 6.93
N ASP A 152 16.02 1.93 6.98
CA ASP A 152 15.52 0.56 6.89
C ASP A 152 15.58 0.04 5.44
N LEU A 153 15.41 0.89 4.42
CA LEU A 153 15.70 0.55 3.02
C LEU A 153 17.14 0.10 2.80
N ARG A 154 18.12 0.79 3.43
CA ARG A 154 19.52 0.35 3.38
C ARG A 154 19.73 -1.03 4.02
N VAL A 155 18.99 -1.33 5.10
CA VAL A 155 19.03 -2.66 5.75
C VAL A 155 18.40 -3.71 4.82
N ILE A 156 17.21 -3.43 4.28
CA ILE A 156 16.48 -4.34 3.36
C ILE A 156 17.35 -4.66 2.15
N ARG A 157 17.93 -3.64 1.51
CA ARG A 157 18.85 -3.81 0.37
C ARG A 157 20.05 -4.71 0.73
N GLY A 158 20.60 -4.55 1.95
CA GLY A 158 21.67 -5.42 2.45
C GLY A 158 21.24 -6.87 2.71
N LEU A 159 19.95 -7.14 2.88
CA LEU A 159 19.40 -8.49 3.09
C LEU A 159 19.03 -9.20 1.78
N VAL A 160 18.80 -8.48 0.68
CA VAL A 160 18.41 -9.06 -0.61
C VAL A 160 19.36 -10.20 -1.06
N PRO A 161 20.70 -10.06 -1.02
CA PRO A 161 21.60 -11.15 -1.40
C PRO A 161 21.41 -12.42 -0.56
N LEU A 162 21.06 -12.27 0.72
CA LEU A 162 20.79 -13.40 1.60
C LEU A 162 19.46 -14.08 1.25
N LEU A 163 18.42 -13.31 0.91
CA LEU A 163 17.15 -13.83 0.44
C LEU A 163 17.31 -14.60 -0.87
N LEU A 164 18.11 -14.07 -1.81
CA LEU A 164 18.39 -14.72 -3.08
C LEU A 164 19.11 -16.08 -2.92
N LEU A 165 19.90 -16.28 -1.85
CA LEU A 165 20.48 -17.59 -1.54
C LEU A 165 19.43 -18.62 -1.10
N LEU A 166 18.31 -18.16 -0.54
CA LEU A 166 17.20 -19.00 -0.08
C LEU A 166 16.14 -19.23 -1.16
N ALA A 167 16.09 -18.38 -2.17
CA ALA A 167 15.11 -18.41 -3.26
C ALA A 167 15.44 -19.48 -4.31
N ASP A 168 14.41 -20.03 -4.95
CA ASP A 168 14.58 -20.82 -6.18
C ASP A 168 14.80 -19.92 -7.42
N GLU A 169 15.08 -20.50 -8.60
CA GLU A 169 15.40 -19.73 -9.81
C GLU A 169 14.26 -18.79 -10.26
N ARG A 170 12.99 -19.20 -10.10
CA ARG A 170 11.84 -18.37 -10.48
C ARG A 170 11.66 -17.21 -9.51
N GLN A 171 11.73 -17.51 -8.21
CA GLN A 171 11.64 -16.50 -7.17
C GLN A 171 12.77 -15.46 -7.23
N ARG A 172 14.00 -15.86 -7.64
CA ARG A 172 15.13 -14.94 -7.74
C ARG A 172 14.84 -13.78 -8.68
N TYR A 173 14.34 -14.06 -9.88
CA TYR A 173 13.99 -13.01 -10.85
C TYR A 173 12.96 -12.03 -10.28
N SER A 174 11.89 -12.56 -9.68
CA SER A 174 10.85 -11.72 -9.07
C SER A 174 11.36 -10.92 -7.87
N ILE A 175 12.22 -11.49 -7.02
CA ILE A 175 12.81 -10.80 -5.87
C ILE A 175 13.78 -9.71 -6.33
N GLU A 176 14.61 -9.95 -7.36
CA GLU A 176 15.54 -8.96 -7.89
C GLU A 176 14.82 -7.75 -8.47
N ASN A 177 13.77 -7.97 -9.27
CA ASN A 177 12.95 -6.90 -9.82
C ASN A 177 12.24 -6.12 -8.70
N LEU A 178 11.55 -6.83 -7.79
CA LEU A 178 10.87 -6.17 -6.68
C LEU A 178 11.83 -5.36 -5.80
N ALA A 179 13.02 -5.89 -5.52
CA ALA A 179 14.02 -5.18 -4.71
C ALA A 179 14.58 -3.94 -5.42
N GLY A 180 14.59 -3.92 -6.76
CA GLY A 180 14.93 -2.74 -7.55
C GLY A 180 13.88 -1.65 -7.43
N ASP A 181 12.61 -2.02 -7.55
CA ASP A 181 11.50 -1.07 -7.60
C ASP A 181 11.00 -0.65 -6.21
N PHE A 182 11.25 -1.46 -5.18
CA PHE A 182 10.69 -1.25 -3.83
C PHE A 182 11.08 0.09 -3.20
N GLU A 183 12.32 0.54 -3.45
CA GLU A 183 12.78 1.84 -2.93
C GLU A 183 11.99 2.98 -3.55
N ASP A 184 11.79 2.96 -4.86
CA ASP A 184 11.05 3.98 -5.59
C ASP A 184 9.58 3.99 -5.15
N ILE A 185 8.96 2.81 -5.02
CA ILE A 185 7.58 2.66 -4.54
C ILE A 185 7.39 3.33 -3.17
N ILE A 186 8.27 3.05 -2.20
CA ILE A 186 8.10 3.58 -0.85
C ILE A 186 8.47 5.07 -0.73
N LEU A 187 9.41 5.56 -1.56
CA LEU A 187 9.77 6.98 -1.60
C LEU A 187 8.68 7.81 -2.27
N GLU A 188 8.04 7.29 -3.31
CA GLU A 188 6.89 7.92 -3.95
C GLU A 188 5.70 8.05 -3.00
N GLU A 189 5.45 7.06 -2.15
CA GLU A 189 4.38 7.10 -1.14
C GLU A 189 4.64 8.12 -0.03
N LEU A 190 5.88 8.57 0.14
CA LEU A 190 6.25 9.64 1.06
C LEU A 190 6.12 11.05 0.44
N ASP A 191 5.88 11.14 -0.85
CA ASP A 191 5.73 12.41 -1.58
C ASP A 191 4.24 12.81 -1.66
N PHE A 192 3.79 13.53 -0.66
CA PHE A 192 2.40 13.97 -0.56
C PHE A 192 2.02 15.07 -1.56
N ALA A 193 3.00 15.84 -2.04
CA ALA A 193 2.75 16.79 -3.12
C ALA A 193 2.47 16.06 -4.44
N ARG A 194 3.17 14.95 -4.70
CA ARG A 194 2.88 14.06 -5.83
C ARG A 194 1.50 13.40 -5.67
N GLU A 195 1.17 12.91 -4.49
CA GLU A 195 -0.11 12.28 -4.19
C GLU A 195 -1.27 13.23 -4.48
N SER A 196 -1.24 14.45 -3.95
CA SER A 196 -2.29 15.45 -4.18
C SER A 196 -2.42 15.84 -5.66
N SER A 197 -1.30 15.93 -6.40
CA SER A 197 -1.31 16.22 -7.84
C SER A 197 -1.93 15.08 -8.66
N ILE A 198 -1.66 13.83 -8.32
CA ILE A 198 -2.26 12.67 -9.01
C ILE A 198 -3.74 12.56 -8.68
N MET A 199 -4.11 12.82 -7.42
CA MET A 199 -5.50 12.81 -6.98
C MET A 199 -6.34 13.81 -7.79
N ALA A 200 -5.87 15.06 -7.94
CA ALA A 200 -6.55 16.06 -8.75
C ALA A 200 -6.65 15.65 -10.24
N GLU A 201 -5.62 15.01 -10.80
CA GLU A 201 -5.65 14.51 -12.18
C GLU A 201 -6.66 13.38 -12.37
N ILE A 202 -6.78 12.48 -11.38
CA ILE A 202 -7.78 11.40 -11.43
C ILE A 202 -9.19 11.98 -11.26
N ASP A 203 -9.39 12.97 -10.40
CA ASP A 203 -10.66 13.67 -10.25
C ASP A 203 -11.10 14.30 -11.57
N ASP A 204 -10.24 15.07 -12.25
CA ASP A 204 -10.50 15.63 -13.57
C ASP A 204 -10.90 14.55 -14.59
N ASN A 205 -10.26 13.37 -14.55
CA ASN A 205 -10.55 12.25 -15.46
C ASN A 205 -11.92 11.62 -15.22
N PHE A 206 -12.49 11.78 -14.04
CA PHE A 206 -13.81 11.25 -13.67
C PHE A 206 -14.89 12.32 -13.50
N ALA A 207 -14.62 13.59 -13.83
CA ALA A 207 -15.56 14.70 -13.68
C ALA A 207 -16.92 14.49 -14.40
N ASP A 208 -16.97 13.67 -15.43
CA ASP A 208 -18.19 13.33 -16.18
C ASP A 208 -18.87 12.02 -15.69
N ASP A 209 -18.39 11.35 -14.66
CA ASP A 209 -18.96 10.10 -14.13
C ASP A 209 -19.48 10.26 -12.69
N ASP A 210 -20.75 10.67 -12.58
CA ASP A 210 -21.44 10.90 -11.29
C ASP A 210 -21.45 9.68 -10.33
N ARG A 211 -21.01 8.51 -10.77
CA ARG A 211 -20.98 7.28 -9.94
C ARG A 211 -19.70 7.17 -9.11
N ILE A 212 -18.70 7.99 -9.41
CA ILE A 212 -17.36 7.93 -8.80
C ILE A 212 -17.11 9.23 -8.08
N VAL A 213 -16.56 9.14 -6.89
CA VAL A 213 -16.13 10.28 -6.07
C VAL A 213 -14.65 10.13 -5.82
N VAL A 214 -13.90 11.09 -6.30
CA VAL A 214 -12.53 11.39 -5.90
C VAL A 214 -12.64 12.62 -5.01
N PRO A 215 -12.19 12.59 -3.75
CA PRO A 215 -12.30 13.78 -2.90
C PRO A 215 -11.55 14.96 -3.49
N ASP A 216 -12.17 16.13 -3.57
CA ASP A 216 -11.54 17.38 -4.02
C ASP A 216 -10.31 17.71 -3.17
N THR A 217 -9.22 18.14 -3.77
CA THR A 217 -8.03 18.61 -3.04
C THR A 217 -8.12 20.09 -2.73
N TYR A 218 -7.49 20.50 -1.62
CA TYR A 218 -7.28 21.92 -1.26
C TYR A 218 -5.80 22.26 -1.50
N PRO A 219 -5.41 22.70 -2.73
CA PRO A 219 -4.00 22.84 -3.10
C PRO A 219 -3.21 23.80 -2.20
N ASP A 220 -3.87 24.86 -1.70
CA ASP A 220 -3.26 25.86 -0.83
C ASP A 220 -2.90 25.30 0.57
N LEU A 221 -3.48 24.14 0.95
CA LEU A 221 -3.20 23.43 2.19
C LEU A 221 -2.32 22.20 1.97
N CYS A 222 -2.05 21.83 0.72
CA CYS A 222 -1.21 20.68 0.38
C CYS A 222 0.27 21.04 0.38
N SER A 223 1.10 20.11 0.83
CA SER A 223 2.56 20.24 0.86
C SER A 223 3.25 18.87 0.68
N GLU A 224 4.58 18.83 0.78
CA GLU A 224 5.31 17.55 0.83
C GLU A 224 4.93 16.69 2.05
N ARG A 225 4.30 17.28 3.08
CA ARG A 225 3.99 16.60 4.34
C ARG A 225 2.50 16.51 4.66
N VAL A 226 1.66 17.21 3.91
CA VAL A 226 0.21 17.25 4.13
C VAL A 226 -0.52 17.12 2.80
N VAL A 227 -1.53 16.23 2.75
CA VAL A 227 -2.59 16.25 1.74
C VAL A 227 -3.87 16.71 2.43
N ALA A 228 -4.41 17.82 1.99
CA ALA A 228 -5.71 18.33 2.40
C ALA A 228 -6.75 18.04 1.32
N MET A 229 -7.84 17.43 1.69
CA MET A 229 -8.90 17.00 0.76
C MET A 229 -10.27 17.07 1.39
N GLU A 230 -11.30 17.04 0.59
CA GLU A 230 -12.68 16.91 1.02
C GLU A 230 -12.83 15.70 1.96
N TYR A 231 -13.59 15.88 3.06
CA TYR A 231 -13.98 14.75 3.89
C TYR A 231 -15.22 14.10 3.33
N VAL A 232 -15.06 13.00 2.63
CA VAL A 232 -16.15 12.21 2.08
C VAL A 232 -16.48 11.07 3.04
N GLU A 233 -17.70 11.04 3.56
CA GLU A 233 -18.18 9.95 4.39
C GLU A 233 -18.61 8.76 3.52
N GLY A 234 -18.09 7.59 3.85
CA GLY A 234 -18.41 6.38 3.11
C GLY A 234 -18.37 5.13 3.99
N ARG A 235 -19.05 4.09 3.56
CA ARG A 235 -19.06 2.77 4.20
C ARG A 235 -18.20 1.81 3.40
N LYS A 236 -17.49 0.90 4.08
CA LYS A 236 -16.64 -0.09 3.40
C LYS A 236 -17.43 -0.86 2.33
N ILE A 237 -16.87 -0.99 1.13
CA ILE A 237 -17.50 -1.73 0.03
C ILE A 237 -17.64 -3.23 0.30
N THR A 238 -16.93 -3.75 1.30
CA THR A 238 -17.04 -5.15 1.76
C THR A 238 -18.22 -5.36 2.71
N ASP A 239 -18.89 -4.31 3.16
CA ASP A 239 -20.10 -4.42 3.96
C ASP A 239 -21.32 -4.59 3.03
N GLU A 240 -21.75 -5.84 2.84
CA GLU A 240 -22.91 -6.18 2.03
C GLU A 240 -24.20 -5.49 2.50
N ARG A 241 -24.31 -5.16 3.82
CA ARG A 241 -25.47 -4.45 4.36
C ARG A 241 -25.45 -2.98 3.94
N ALA A 242 -24.25 -2.39 3.86
CA ALA A 242 -24.09 -1.03 3.36
C ALA A 242 -24.50 -0.94 1.89
N LEU A 243 -24.04 -1.86 1.04
CA LEU A 243 -24.42 -1.93 -0.37
C LEU A 243 -25.94 -2.14 -0.53
N ALA A 244 -26.51 -3.08 0.21
CA ALA A 244 -27.95 -3.35 0.17
C ALA A 244 -28.79 -2.14 0.62
N ALA A 245 -28.31 -1.35 1.61
CA ALA A 245 -29.00 -0.16 2.09
C ALA A 245 -29.12 0.94 1.03
N VAL A 246 -28.14 1.04 0.11
CA VAL A 246 -28.16 1.99 -1.01
C VAL A 246 -28.69 1.36 -2.32
N GLY A 247 -29.15 0.10 -2.25
CA GLY A 247 -29.79 -0.59 -3.38
C GLY A 247 -28.82 -1.07 -4.47
N ILE A 248 -27.54 -1.27 -4.14
CA ILE A 248 -26.52 -1.73 -5.08
C ILE A 248 -26.20 -3.20 -4.81
N GLU A 249 -26.26 -4.01 -5.86
CA GLU A 249 -25.82 -5.40 -5.79
C GLU A 249 -24.27 -5.48 -5.78
N PRO A 250 -23.67 -6.39 -4.99
CA PRO A 250 -22.20 -6.54 -4.94
C PRO A 250 -21.54 -6.73 -6.31
N THR A 251 -22.21 -7.41 -7.23
CA THR A 251 -21.73 -7.61 -8.62
C THR A 251 -21.74 -6.34 -9.45
N GLU A 252 -22.66 -5.41 -9.19
CA GLU A 252 -22.71 -4.10 -9.85
C GLU A 252 -21.55 -3.22 -9.35
N MET A 253 -21.32 -3.17 -8.03
CA MET A 253 -20.18 -2.46 -7.45
C MET A 253 -18.86 -3.04 -7.95
N ALA A 254 -18.68 -4.36 -7.95
CA ALA A 254 -17.48 -5.01 -8.48
C ALA A 254 -17.25 -4.67 -9.96
N THR A 255 -18.34 -4.60 -10.75
CA THR A 255 -18.27 -4.21 -12.17
C THR A 255 -17.88 -2.74 -12.33
N LEU A 256 -18.39 -1.85 -11.48
CA LEU A 256 -18.04 -0.43 -11.49
C LEU A 256 -16.56 -0.27 -11.16
N ILE A 257 -16.07 -0.90 -10.08
CA ILE A 257 -14.65 -0.88 -9.67
C ILE A 257 -13.78 -1.37 -10.84
N ALA A 258 -14.07 -2.53 -11.41
CA ALA A 258 -13.27 -3.08 -12.50
C ALA A 258 -13.20 -2.13 -13.70
N ARG A 259 -14.32 -1.50 -14.08
CA ARG A 259 -14.34 -0.51 -15.18
C ARG A 259 -13.55 0.74 -14.85
N THR A 260 -13.64 1.23 -13.62
CA THR A 260 -12.90 2.40 -13.14
C THR A 260 -11.40 2.18 -13.25
N TYR A 261 -10.89 1.06 -12.73
CA TYR A 261 -9.47 0.74 -12.81
C TYR A 261 -9.00 0.47 -14.26
N LEU A 262 -9.81 -0.19 -15.08
CA LEU A 262 -9.50 -0.38 -16.49
C LEU A 262 -9.46 0.94 -17.25
N LYS A 263 -10.37 1.89 -16.97
CA LYS A 263 -10.36 3.23 -17.58
C LYS A 263 -9.06 3.95 -17.19
N MET A 264 -8.72 4.00 -15.90
CA MET A 264 -7.50 4.62 -15.41
C MET A 264 -6.26 4.09 -16.14
N GLY A 265 -6.08 2.77 -16.24
CA GLY A 265 -4.89 2.17 -16.87
C GLY A 265 -4.90 2.23 -18.39
N LEU A 266 -6.03 1.91 -19.05
CA LEU A 266 -6.08 1.75 -20.51
C LEU A 266 -6.38 3.05 -21.27
N ILE A 267 -7.04 4.02 -20.63
CA ILE A 267 -7.52 5.24 -21.28
C ILE A 267 -6.77 6.47 -20.73
N ASP A 268 -6.80 6.65 -19.40
CA ASP A 268 -6.31 7.87 -18.79
C ASP A 268 -4.78 7.88 -18.63
N GLY A 269 -4.15 6.70 -18.51
CA GLY A 269 -2.70 6.58 -18.31
C GLY A 269 -2.24 7.00 -16.91
N VAL A 270 -3.19 7.28 -16.02
CA VAL A 270 -2.96 7.53 -14.59
C VAL A 270 -3.86 6.61 -13.81
N PHE A 271 -3.30 5.80 -12.92
CA PHE A 271 -4.09 4.80 -12.23
C PHE A 271 -3.71 4.69 -10.75
N HIS A 272 -4.72 4.38 -9.96
CA HIS A 272 -4.58 4.03 -8.56
C HIS A 272 -4.05 2.61 -8.45
N ALA A 273 -2.82 2.45 -7.96
CA ALA A 273 -2.14 1.16 -7.97
C ALA A 273 -2.43 0.26 -6.76
N ASP A 274 -3.25 0.71 -5.81
CA ASP A 274 -3.63 -0.04 -4.62
C ASP A 274 -5.15 -0.26 -4.50
N PRO A 275 -5.76 -1.17 -5.27
CA PRO A 275 -7.20 -1.45 -5.27
C PRO A 275 -7.68 -2.23 -4.03
N HIS A 276 -7.04 -2.00 -2.87
CA HIS A 276 -7.44 -2.66 -1.64
C HIS A 276 -8.83 -2.17 -1.17
N PRO A 277 -9.70 -3.06 -0.67
CA PRO A 277 -11.02 -2.66 -0.19
C PRO A 277 -11.00 -1.60 0.93
N GLY A 278 -9.90 -1.45 1.66
CA GLY A 278 -9.70 -0.40 2.67
C GLY A 278 -9.64 1.01 2.06
N ASN A 279 -9.27 1.12 0.78
CA ASN A 279 -9.19 2.38 0.04
C ASN A 279 -10.48 2.69 -0.76
N LEU A 280 -11.52 1.86 -0.60
CA LEU A 280 -12.75 1.96 -1.36
C LEU A 280 -13.96 1.99 -0.42
N SER A 281 -14.88 2.91 -0.68
CA SER A 281 -16.14 3.02 0.08
C SER A 281 -17.32 3.29 -0.83
N VAL A 282 -18.52 3.16 -0.28
CA VAL A 282 -19.76 3.57 -0.93
C VAL A 282 -20.43 4.66 -0.08
N THR A 283 -20.84 5.75 -0.74
CA THR A 283 -21.60 6.84 -0.11
C THR A 283 -23.06 6.43 0.16
N ASP A 284 -23.78 7.20 0.96
CA ASP A 284 -25.20 6.96 1.23
C ASP A 284 -26.12 7.13 0.01
N ASP A 285 -25.64 7.80 -1.04
CA ASP A 285 -26.32 7.92 -2.35
C ASP A 285 -25.80 6.90 -3.40
N GLY A 286 -24.93 5.97 -2.99
CA GLY A 286 -24.53 4.81 -3.81
C GLY A 286 -23.34 5.06 -4.73
N ARG A 287 -22.58 6.13 -4.55
CA ARG A 287 -21.37 6.41 -5.36
C ARG A 287 -20.16 5.68 -4.80
N LEU A 288 -19.27 5.23 -5.66
CA LEU A 288 -17.96 4.66 -5.30
C LEU A 288 -17.00 5.80 -4.91
N VAL A 289 -16.45 5.73 -3.70
CA VAL A 289 -15.38 6.64 -3.26
C VAL A 289 -14.05 5.92 -3.31
N ILE A 290 -13.03 6.59 -3.83
CA ILE A 290 -11.65 6.10 -3.86
C ILE A 290 -10.81 7.01 -2.95
N TYR A 291 -10.09 6.39 -2.00
CA TYR A 291 -9.17 7.08 -1.10
C TYR A 291 -7.73 6.62 -1.33
N ASP A 292 -6.78 7.31 -0.70
CA ASP A 292 -5.34 6.98 -0.62
C ASP A 292 -4.65 6.78 -1.98
N TYR A 293 -4.20 7.87 -2.56
CA TYR A 293 -3.54 7.91 -3.88
C TYR A 293 -2.01 7.78 -3.81
N GLY A 294 -1.44 7.49 -2.64
CA GLY A 294 0.01 7.44 -2.42
C GLY A 294 0.76 6.45 -3.33
N MET A 295 0.12 5.32 -3.68
CA MET A 295 0.70 4.33 -4.61
C MET A 295 0.34 4.56 -6.08
N SER A 296 -0.41 5.61 -6.41
CA SER A 296 -0.85 5.86 -7.78
C SER A 296 0.31 6.16 -8.73
N GLN A 297 0.18 5.75 -9.99
CA GLN A 297 1.23 5.80 -11.00
C GLN A 297 0.75 6.48 -12.28
N ARG A 298 1.68 7.21 -12.94
CA ARG A 298 1.49 7.68 -14.32
C ARG A 298 2.22 6.74 -15.25
N LEU A 299 1.51 6.18 -16.21
CA LEU A 299 2.10 5.37 -17.26
C LEU A 299 2.70 6.25 -18.35
N THR A 300 3.85 5.87 -18.85
CA THR A 300 4.34 6.40 -20.12
C THR A 300 3.45 5.95 -21.28
N ALA A 301 3.49 6.63 -22.41
CA ALA A 301 2.72 6.24 -23.59
C ALA A 301 3.04 4.82 -24.08
N ASP A 302 4.30 4.41 -23.95
CA ASP A 302 4.75 3.06 -24.32
C ASP A 302 4.21 2.00 -23.36
N GLU A 303 4.28 2.22 -22.05
CA GLU A 303 3.71 1.32 -21.05
C GLU A 303 2.19 1.17 -21.19
N GLN A 304 1.49 2.28 -21.43
CA GLN A 304 0.03 2.25 -21.66
C GLN A 304 -0.30 1.48 -22.93
N ALA A 305 0.49 1.63 -24.00
CA ALA A 305 0.31 0.89 -25.25
C ALA A 305 0.54 -0.62 -25.04
N ASP A 306 1.55 -0.99 -24.28
CA ASP A 306 1.88 -2.39 -23.97
C ASP A 306 0.78 -3.05 -23.13
N ILE A 307 0.29 -2.39 -22.07
CA ILE A 307 -0.82 -2.86 -21.24
C ILE A 307 -2.09 -3.00 -22.10
N THR A 308 -2.36 -2.04 -22.97
CA THR A 308 -3.51 -2.07 -23.88
C THR A 308 -3.40 -3.22 -24.88
N ALA A 309 -2.22 -3.49 -25.43
CA ALA A 309 -1.97 -4.60 -26.34
C ALA A 309 -2.17 -5.95 -25.64
N LEU A 310 -1.60 -6.11 -24.43
CA LEU A 310 -1.78 -7.28 -23.59
C LEU A 310 -3.27 -7.55 -23.30
N TYR A 311 -4.00 -6.52 -22.87
CA TYR A 311 -5.42 -6.64 -22.58
C TYR A 311 -6.25 -7.04 -23.80
N ARG A 312 -5.97 -6.44 -24.99
CA ARG A 312 -6.63 -6.82 -26.26
C ARG A 312 -6.37 -8.28 -26.62
N THR A 313 -5.15 -8.77 -26.42
CA THR A 313 -4.77 -10.15 -26.68
C THR A 313 -5.50 -11.11 -25.76
N LEU A 314 -5.60 -10.79 -24.47
CA LEU A 314 -6.36 -11.57 -23.49
C LEU A 314 -7.85 -11.64 -23.84
N VAL A 315 -8.48 -10.51 -24.18
CA VAL A 315 -9.90 -10.45 -24.54
C VAL A 315 -10.18 -11.25 -25.82
N ARG A 316 -9.28 -11.23 -26.80
CA ARG A 316 -9.38 -11.99 -28.04
C ARG A 316 -9.04 -13.47 -27.88
N ARG A 317 -8.50 -13.88 -26.71
CA ARG A 317 -7.97 -15.23 -26.44
C ARG A 317 -6.90 -15.65 -27.45
N ASP A 318 -6.11 -14.71 -27.90
CA ASP A 318 -5.03 -14.91 -28.86
C ASP A 318 -3.76 -15.29 -28.08
N VAL A 319 -3.54 -16.61 -27.94
CA VAL A 319 -2.41 -17.16 -27.17
C VAL A 319 -1.07 -16.95 -27.90
N ASP A 320 -1.10 -16.80 -29.23
CA ASP A 320 0.12 -16.59 -30.04
C ASP A 320 0.60 -15.12 -29.99
N GLY A 321 -0.25 -14.20 -29.54
CA GLY A 321 0.05 -12.77 -29.38
C GLY A 321 0.50 -12.38 -27.97
N LEU A 322 0.57 -13.33 -27.02
CA LEU A 322 1.11 -13.16 -25.66
C LEU A 322 2.61 -13.43 -25.63
#